data_a187ca0ec2c41a3c18e34502d2ef84cf
#
_entry.id   a187ca0ec2c41a3c18e34502d2ef84cf
#
_cell.length_a   1.000
_cell.length_b   1.000
_cell.length_c   1.000
_cell.angle_alpha   90.00
_cell.angle_beta   90.00
_cell.angle_gamma   90.00
#
_symmetry.space_group_name_H-M   'P 1'
#
loop_
_entity.id
_entity.type
_entity.pdbx_description
1 polymer ?
#
loop_
_entity_poly.entity_id
_entity_poly.type
_entity_poly.pdbx_seq_one_letter_code
_entity_poly.pdbx_strand_id
1 'polypeptide(L)'
;MSAQKLTEHYQSHVHEFLGSTMVATSEGEMGLGHNHRFAGVTGQAKPSGNGHVHVMETNTDFYSGHFHMIEVITGEAVPVYDENNVHIGHVHGVTAATSVEDMHSHVFIIATLIQNPTGR
;
A
#
# COMPACT_ATOMS: atom_id res chain seq x y z
N MET A 1 1.86 -9.51 -34.83
CA MET A 1 1.31 -8.66 -33.81
C MET A 1 2.32 -7.64 -33.37
N SER A 2 1.87 -6.46 -33.11
CA SER A 2 2.77 -5.39 -32.77
C SER A 2 3.19 -5.48 -31.29
N ALA A 3 4.33 -4.91 -30.99
CA ALA A 3 4.78 -4.79 -29.62
C ALA A 3 3.79 -4.00 -28.79
N GLN A 4 3.14 -3.04 -29.42
CA GLN A 4 2.12 -2.24 -28.76
C GLN A 4 0.99 -3.12 -28.22
N LYS A 5 0.55 -4.07 -29.02
CA LYS A 5 -0.48 -4.98 -28.63
C LYS A 5 -0.07 -5.81 -27.43
N LEU A 6 1.16 -6.31 -27.45
CA LEU A 6 1.68 -7.05 -26.31
C LEU A 6 1.71 -6.20 -25.06
N THR A 7 2.16 -4.96 -25.20
CA THR A 7 2.24 -4.05 -24.07
C THR A 7 0.88 -3.80 -23.44
N GLU A 8 -0.15 -3.71 -24.27
CA GLU A 8 -1.49 -3.48 -23.78
C GLU A 8 -2.06 -4.68 -23.04
N HIS A 9 -1.62 -5.89 -23.40
CA HIS A 9 -2.22 -7.10 -22.86
C HIS A 9 -1.46 -7.71 -21.71
N TYR A 10 -0.21 -7.34 -21.52
CA TYR A 10 0.50 -7.94 -20.43
C TYR A 10 0.35 -7.05 -19.19
N GLN A 11 0.39 -7.69 -18.07
CA GLN A 11 0.24 -7.04 -16.80
C GLN A 11 1.50 -6.23 -16.50
N SER A 12 1.34 -4.97 -16.11
CA SER A 12 2.48 -4.16 -15.76
C SER A 12 3.15 -4.72 -14.50
N HIS A 13 2.58 -4.49 -13.37
CA HIS A 13 3.01 -5.13 -12.13
C HIS A 13 2.13 -4.61 -11.01
N VAL A 14 2.15 -5.32 -9.90
CA VAL A 14 1.46 -4.94 -8.68
C VAL A 14 2.42 -5.15 -7.53
N HIS A 15 2.04 -4.67 -6.36
CA HIS A 15 2.82 -4.84 -5.14
C HIS A 15 1.93 -5.39 -4.05
N GLU A 16 2.47 -6.32 -3.31
CA GLU A 16 1.83 -6.76 -2.08
C GLU A 16 2.15 -5.76 -0.98
N PHE A 17 1.27 -5.66 -0.01
CA PHE A 17 1.50 -4.78 1.13
C PHE A 17 0.88 -5.37 2.38
N LEU A 18 1.44 -4.99 3.50
CA LEU A 18 0.83 -5.26 4.79
C LEU A 18 1.34 -4.23 5.78
N GLY A 19 0.57 -4.01 6.82
CA GLY A 19 1.00 -3.02 7.78
C GLY A 19 0.08 -2.93 8.98
N SER A 20 0.46 -2.08 9.90
CA SER A 20 -0.31 -1.72 11.06
C SER A 20 -0.48 -0.22 11.07
N THR A 21 -1.65 0.23 11.48
CA THR A 21 -1.86 1.66 11.68
C THR A 21 -1.26 2.08 13.01
N MET A 22 -1.12 3.36 13.19
CA MET A 22 -0.79 3.93 14.48
C MET A 22 -2.01 3.89 15.38
N VAL A 23 -1.76 4.01 16.67
CA VAL A 23 -2.83 3.98 17.67
C VAL A 23 -3.63 5.28 17.59
N ALA A 24 -4.94 5.15 17.71
CA ALA A 24 -5.85 6.28 17.84
C ALA A 24 -6.98 5.83 18.77
N THR A 25 -7.69 6.79 19.34
CA THR A 25 -8.79 6.47 20.24
C THR A 25 -10.11 6.73 19.55
N SER A 26 -11.03 5.81 19.70
CA SER A 26 -12.41 6.02 19.30
C SER A 26 -13.18 6.61 20.49
N GLU A 27 -14.32 7.18 20.16
CA GLU A 27 -15.19 7.71 21.21
C GLU A 27 -15.60 6.57 22.14
N GLY A 28 -15.53 6.82 23.44
CA GLY A 28 -15.90 5.85 24.43
C GLY A 28 -14.77 4.98 24.94
N GLU A 29 -13.62 5.01 24.27
CA GLU A 29 -12.45 4.35 24.82
C GLU A 29 -11.82 5.24 25.89
N MET A 30 -11.39 4.64 26.94
CA MET A 30 -10.89 5.37 28.11
C MET A 30 -9.49 5.91 27.91
N GLY A 31 -9.16 6.38 26.71
CA GLY A 31 -7.85 6.97 26.44
C GLY A 31 -6.78 5.97 26.06
N LEU A 32 -7.10 4.67 26.06
CA LEU A 32 -6.09 3.65 25.76
C LEU A 32 -5.79 3.54 24.28
N GLY A 33 -6.81 3.72 23.46
CA GLY A 33 -6.62 3.64 22.04
C GLY A 33 -6.45 2.22 21.52
N HIS A 34 -6.39 2.11 20.20
CA HIS A 34 -6.21 0.84 19.52
C HIS A 34 -5.61 1.12 18.15
N ASN A 35 -5.18 0.07 17.48
CA ASN A 35 -4.74 0.17 16.09
C ASN A 35 -5.33 -1.00 15.32
N HIS A 36 -5.17 -0.96 14.01
CA HIS A 36 -5.67 -2.00 13.10
C HIS A 36 -4.54 -2.50 12.22
N ARG A 37 -4.73 -3.69 11.67
CA ARG A 37 -3.81 -4.28 10.72
C ARG A 37 -4.50 -4.42 9.37
N PHE A 38 -3.70 -4.44 8.31
CA PHE A 38 -4.24 -4.55 6.97
C PHE A 38 -3.23 -5.22 6.05
N ALA A 39 -3.74 -5.75 4.94
CA ALA A 39 -2.90 -6.37 3.93
C ALA A 39 -3.65 -6.38 2.61
N GLY A 40 -2.92 -6.53 1.52
CA GLY A 40 -3.54 -6.60 0.22
C GLY A 40 -2.54 -6.56 -0.91
N VAL A 41 -3.07 -6.33 -2.10
CA VAL A 41 -2.30 -6.21 -3.33
C VAL A 41 -2.79 -4.93 -4.01
N THR A 42 -1.85 -4.10 -4.47
CA THR A 42 -2.21 -2.86 -5.14
C THR A 42 -2.81 -3.13 -6.51
N GLY A 43 -3.40 -2.10 -7.09
CA GLY A 43 -3.71 -2.11 -8.51
C GLY A 43 -2.44 -2.02 -9.34
N GLN A 44 -2.61 -2.06 -10.65
CA GLN A 44 -1.50 -1.99 -11.58
C GLN A 44 -0.89 -0.59 -11.61
N ALA A 45 0.32 -0.50 -12.14
CA ALA A 45 1.03 0.76 -12.24
C ALA A 45 0.23 1.78 -13.05
N LYS A 46 0.20 3.00 -12.57
CA LYS A 46 -0.40 4.14 -13.26
C LYS A 46 0.66 5.19 -13.50
N PRO A 47 0.72 5.76 -14.71
CA PRO A 47 1.70 6.80 -14.99
C PRO A 47 1.57 7.98 -14.04
N SER A 48 2.69 8.53 -13.63
CA SER A 48 2.75 9.70 -12.77
C SER A 48 4.06 10.43 -13.05
N GLY A 49 3.99 11.55 -13.78
CA GLY A 49 5.20 12.23 -14.20
C GLY A 49 6.05 11.30 -15.05
N ASN A 50 7.31 11.13 -14.68
CA ASN A 50 8.21 10.22 -15.37
C ASN A 50 8.25 8.83 -14.74
N GLY A 51 7.44 8.61 -13.73
CA GLY A 51 7.40 7.35 -13.02
C GLY A 51 6.00 6.78 -12.97
N HIS A 52 5.70 6.12 -11.88
CA HIS A 52 4.38 5.51 -11.73
C HIS A 52 4.02 5.41 -10.26
N VAL A 53 2.73 5.23 -10.01
CA VAL A 53 2.16 5.00 -8.68
C VAL A 53 1.14 3.88 -8.78
N HIS A 54 0.61 3.48 -7.65
CA HIS A 54 -0.40 2.43 -7.57
C HIS A 54 -1.53 2.88 -6.65
N VAL A 55 -2.74 2.38 -6.92
CA VAL A 55 -3.85 2.55 -6.00
C VAL A 55 -3.78 1.42 -4.98
N MET A 56 -3.89 1.78 -3.71
CA MET A 56 -3.91 0.82 -2.62
C MET A 56 -5.29 0.87 -1.98
N GLU A 57 -5.99 -0.24 -2.00
CA GLU A 57 -7.37 -0.30 -1.55
C GLU A 57 -7.58 -1.57 -0.75
N THR A 58 -8.05 -1.45 0.48
CA THR A 58 -8.34 -2.60 1.33
C THR A 58 -9.16 -2.14 2.53
N ASN A 59 -9.59 -3.09 3.32
CA ASN A 59 -10.17 -2.83 4.62
C ASN A 59 -9.20 -3.29 5.69
N THR A 60 -9.24 -2.64 6.85
CA THR A 60 -8.48 -3.11 7.99
C THR A 60 -9.19 -4.31 8.61
N ASP A 61 -8.51 -4.97 9.55
CA ASP A 61 -9.17 -5.99 10.34
C ASP A 61 -10.31 -5.37 11.16
N PHE A 62 -11.25 -6.22 11.57
CA PHE A 62 -12.33 -5.82 12.46
C PHE A 62 -11.82 -5.98 13.89
N TYR A 63 -11.68 -4.86 14.56
CA TYR A 63 -11.13 -4.85 15.91
C TYR A 63 -11.73 -3.69 16.67
N SER A 64 -11.98 -3.89 17.94
CA SER A 64 -12.58 -2.85 18.78
C SER A 64 -13.95 -2.42 18.25
N GLY A 65 -14.68 -3.37 17.65
CA GLY A 65 -16.06 -3.16 17.22
C GLY A 65 -16.23 -2.53 15.85
N HIS A 66 -15.15 -2.31 15.10
CA HIS A 66 -15.26 -1.66 13.80
C HIS A 66 -14.06 -1.98 12.92
N PHE A 67 -14.14 -1.55 11.66
CA PHE A 67 -13.01 -1.58 10.74
C PHE A 67 -13.00 -0.26 9.96
N HIS A 68 -11.88 0.01 9.32
CA HIS A 68 -11.71 1.19 8.48
C HIS A 68 -11.42 0.77 7.06
N MET A 69 -11.77 1.63 6.11
CA MET A 69 -11.39 1.43 4.72
C MET A 69 -10.14 2.23 4.41
N ILE A 70 -9.35 1.73 3.49
CA ILE A 70 -8.16 2.40 2.99
C ILE A 70 -8.29 2.50 1.48
N GLU A 71 -8.18 3.71 0.95
CA GLU A 71 -8.19 3.92 -0.50
C GLU A 71 -7.27 5.11 -0.75
N VAL A 72 -6.03 4.83 -1.13
CA VAL A 72 -5.02 5.85 -1.27
C VAL A 72 -4.13 5.53 -2.46
N ILE A 73 -3.35 6.51 -2.87
CA ILE A 73 -2.38 6.36 -3.95
C ILE A 73 -1.00 6.33 -3.32
N THR A 74 -0.17 5.39 -3.73
CA THR A 74 1.18 5.27 -3.20
C THR A 74 2.05 6.42 -3.68
N GLY A 75 3.21 6.59 -3.07
CA GLY A 75 4.25 7.45 -3.59
C GLY A 75 4.92 6.83 -4.81
N GLU A 76 5.89 7.54 -5.35
CA GLU A 76 6.65 7.09 -6.51
C GLU A 76 7.53 5.91 -6.15
N ALA A 77 8.00 5.20 -7.18
CA ALA A 77 8.86 4.04 -6.99
C ALA A 77 10.18 4.43 -6.33
N VAL A 78 10.62 3.59 -5.41
CA VAL A 78 11.93 3.71 -4.76
C VAL A 78 12.71 2.45 -5.10
N PRO A 79 13.82 2.57 -5.82
CA PRO A 79 14.57 1.38 -6.23
C PRO A 79 15.20 0.67 -5.04
N VAL A 80 15.28 -0.65 -5.17
CA VAL A 80 15.89 -1.51 -4.15
C VAL A 80 17.09 -2.20 -4.77
N TYR A 81 18.20 -2.23 -4.05
CA TYR A 81 19.44 -2.84 -4.48
C TYR A 81 19.84 -3.91 -3.49
N ASP A 82 20.48 -4.95 -4.00
CA ASP A 82 21.01 -5.99 -3.11
C ASP A 82 22.35 -5.56 -2.51
N GLU A 83 22.95 -6.44 -1.73
CA GLU A 83 24.19 -6.13 -1.05
C GLU A 83 25.36 -5.91 -2.01
N ASN A 84 25.23 -6.35 -3.24
CA ASN A 84 26.23 -6.13 -4.28
C ASN A 84 25.90 -4.93 -5.13
N ASN A 85 24.91 -4.13 -4.71
CA ASN A 85 24.49 -2.92 -5.39
C ASN A 85 23.85 -3.20 -6.75
N VAL A 86 23.25 -4.36 -6.91
CA VAL A 86 22.52 -4.73 -8.11
C VAL A 86 21.06 -4.39 -7.91
N HIS A 87 20.47 -3.68 -8.88
CA HIS A 87 19.05 -3.30 -8.81
C HIS A 87 18.18 -4.54 -8.94
N ILE A 88 17.33 -4.79 -7.95
CA ILE A 88 16.51 -6.00 -7.92
C ILE A 88 15.02 -5.72 -7.97
N GLY A 89 14.61 -4.46 -7.93
CA GLY A 89 13.21 -4.09 -8.02
C GLY A 89 12.95 -2.76 -7.38
N HIS A 90 11.71 -2.50 -7.02
CA HIS A 90 11.36 -1.24 -6.36
C HIS A 90 10.19 -1.46 -5.39
N VAL A 91 10.02 -0.49 -4.53
CA VAL A 91 8.90 -0.44 -3.58
C VAL A 91 8.26 0.94 -3.67
N HIS A 92 7.12 1.10 -3.04
CA HIS A 92 6.42 2.39 -2.96
C HIS A 92 6.12 2.68 -1.50
N GLY A 93 6.45 3.89 -1.08
CA GLY A 93 6.09 4.33 0.26
C GLY A 93 4.65 4.84 0.28
N VAL A 94 4.03 4.77 1.44
CA VAL A 94 2.67 5.27 1.63
C VAL A 94 2.59 5.91 3.00
N THR A 95 2.20 7.17 3.04
CA THR A 95 1.90 7.87 4.29
C THR A 95 0.50 8.41 4.13
N ALA A 96 -0.44 7.88 4.90
CA ALA A 96 -1.83 8.21 4.69
C ALA A 96 -2.64 7.91 5.95
N ALA A 97 -3.95 8.08 5.84
CA ALA A 97 -4.87 7.76 6.93
C ALA A 97 -6.00 6.91 6.39
N THR A 98 -6.58 6.13 7.28
CA THR A 98 -7.78 5.34 6.97
C THR A 98 -9.00 6.25 6.88
N SER A 99 -10.12 5.67 6.46
CA SER A 99 -11.41 6.36 6.54
C SER A 99 -11.73 6.67 8.00
N VAL A 100 -12.63 7.64 8.17
CA VAL A 100 -13.16 7.97 9.50
C VAL A 100 -14.30 7.01 9.80
N GLU A 101 -14.15 6.25 10.88
CA GLU A 101 -15.18 5.36 11.37
C GLU A 101 -15.21 5.54 12.88
N ASP A 102 -16.40 5.49 13.44
CA ASP A 102 -16.55 5.61 14.90
C ASP A 102 -15.81 6.85 15.43
N MET A 103 -15.88 7.93 14.64
CA MET A 103 -15.38 9.27 14.97
C MET A 103 -13.85 9.35 15.09
N HIS A 104 -13.14 8.46 14.43
CA HIS A 104 -11.67 8.55 14.38
C HIS A 104 -11.13 7.91 13.13
N SER A 105 -9.90 8.23 12.81
CA SER A 105 -9.14 7.58 11.75
C SER A 105 -7.77 7.25 12.29
N HIS A 106 -7.02 6.45 11.54
CA HIS A 106 -5.67 6.04 11.92
C HIS A 106 -4.71 6.40 10.82
N VAL A 107 -3.58 6.97 11.20
CA VAL A 107 -2.48 7.25 10.28
C VAL A 107 -1.64 5.98 10.15
N PHE A 108 -1.05 5.78 8.99
CA PHE A 108 -0.10 4.69 8.80
C PHE A 108 1.01 5.12 7.86
N ILE A 109 2.16 4.49 8.03
CA ILE A 109 3.34 4.71 7.20
C ILE A 109 3.90 3.34 6.89
N ILE A 110 3.90 2.96 5.61
CA ILE A 110 4.41 1.66 5.19
C ILE A 110 5.17 1.82 3.89
N ALA A 111 5.83 0.75 3.49
CA ALA A 111 6.33 0.58 2.14
C ALA A 111 5.75 -0.73 1.62
N THR A 112 5.45 -0.79 0.35
CA THR A 112 5.01 -2.03 -0.26
C THR A 112 6.18 -3.01 -0.31
N LEU A 113 5.88 -4.26 -0.58
CA LEU A 113 6.91 -5.24 -0.83
C LEU A 113 7.44 -5.05 -2.25
N ILE A 114 8.55 -5.69 -2.55
CA ILE A 114 9.18 -5.58 -3.87
C ILE A 114 8.26 -6.21 -4.93
N GLN A 115 8.24 -5.63 -6.13
CA GLN A 115 7.30 -6.06 -7.14
C GLN A 115 7.62 -7.41 -7.77
N ASN A 116 8.82 -7.92 -7.56
CA ASN A 116 9.22 -9.20 -8.15
C ASN A 116 9.78 -10.13 -7.09
N PRO A 117 8.94 -10.58 -6.15
CA PRO A 117 9.42 -11.40 -5.04
C PRO A 117 9.87 -12.78 -5.47
N THR A 118 9.52 -13.21 -6.68
CA THR A 118 9.91 -14.54 -7.16
C THR A 118 11.30 -14.57 -7.75
N GLY A 119 11.94 -13.42 -7.93
CA GLY A 119 13.29 -13.37 -8.48
C GLY A 119 13.40 -13.54 -9.96
N ARG A 120 12.34 -13.33 -10.68
CA ARG A 120 12.35 -13.47 -12.14
C ARG A 120 12.41 -12.17 -12.86
#